data_ee958e4c906e4b7824aad06237276967
#
_entry.id   ee958e4c906e4b7824aad06237276967
#
_cell.length_a   1.000
_cell.length_b   1.000
_cell.length_c   1.000
_cell.angle_alpha   90.00
_cell.angle_beta   90.00
_cell.angle_gamma   90.00
#
_symmetry.space_group_name_H-M   'P 1'
#
loop_
_entity.id
_entity.type
_entity.pdbx_description
1 polymer ?
#
loop_
_entity_poly.entity_id
_entity_poly.type
_entity_poly.pdbx_seq_one_letter_code
_entity_poly.pdbx_strand_id
1 'polypeptide(L)'
;MGSHVIIIMTKRNIIIVNCGSTSINFVEDVLNRGYNPIFLDTRPIDSEEGQKFGELVFTSHAHIKNVELIHEQESYEDTLELVRQYDPLLILHGTEKGVVLATRLAYDLNLKGNSIENIDAMTLKNEMQNRIRERGLRSIRGKVVSSIDEAIEFYDAEGLKEVVLKPTSSAGSVGVHICSNKQEMISALEDSFSKTNLYGEALSEMLVQECIVGDEYIVNTVSCEGMHRVTLVWKYNKIKTAEGAIIYDTCETVNELNIAEAEMIEYAYDVADAMGIQYGPVHDEYMIDENGPVLIEVNCRPCGGGMTAEFLDKIAGHHETDCILDAYLKPDHFKEKLKQKYQLYAYGAVKFFIVPDEIAAIASPMSNISVKLRSHVKTKMVDVNETDMKVFPKTKDLFGSCGTVFLAHKDYDVIQNNIDYLRNVEKHAFPLVLSEKNPINKGDLQNDLDNLKELIKSNSKYGTGLLVSDKFVDGCGILQLHPDEISPVVSGFDYIILNLNDIMFEYKIDDIVKILLNCFENVKTGGVIIIPKSSYQLFNGGRRGVEALIKLLDLKIELPPYHIKDTIVASKR
;
A
#
# COMPACT_ATOMS: atom_id res chain seq x y z
N MET A 1 -10.67 5.07 -60.94
CA MET A 1 -11.08 4.64 -59.60
C MET A 1 -9.83 4.10 -58.90
N GLY A 2 -9.20 4.91 -58.06
CA GLY A 2 -8.02 4.48 -57.31
C GLY A 2 -8.46 3.69 -56.09
N SER A 3 -8.10 2.43 -56.05
CA SER A 3 -8.26 1.59 -54.88
C SER A 3 -7.29 2.07 -53.79
N HIS A 4 -7.82 2.72 -52.77
CA HIS A 4 -7.07 2.97 -51.54
C HIS A 4 -6.93 1.64 -50.82
N VAL A 5 -5.74 1.09 -50.85
CA VAL A 5 -5.36 -0.05 -49.99
C VAL A 5 -5.18 0.57 -48.58
N ILE A 6 -6.16 0.37 -47.73
CA ILE A 6 -6.01 0.66 -46.30
C ILE A 6 -5.11 -0.47 -45.76
N ILE A 7 -3.83 -0.18 -45.59
CA ILE A 7 -2.92 -1.05 -44.84
C ILE A 7 -3.32 -0.86 -43.37
N ILE A 8 -4.12 -1.79 -42.84
CA ILE A 8 -4.32 -1.92 -41.40
C ILE A 8 -2.98 -2.41 -40.85
N MET A 9 -2.15 -1.52 -40.36
CA MET A 9 -0.98 -1.92 -39.56
C MET A 9 -1.50 -2.61 -38.30
N THR A 10 -1.38 -3.93 -38.23
CA THR A 10 -1.61 -4.67 -37.00
C THR A 10 -0.59 -4.19 -35.98
N LYS A 11 -1.07 -3.72 -34.84
CA LYS A 11 -0.18 -3.31 -33.73
C LYS A 11 0.63 -4.54 -33.28
N ARG A 12 1.94 -4.37 -33.08
CA ARG A 12 2.78 -5.45 -32.52
C ARG A 12 2.44 -5.68 -31.04
N ASN A 13 2.50 -6.92 -30.62
CA ASN A 13 2.12 -7.34 -29.29
C ASN A 13 3.28 -7.21 -28.29
N ILE A 14 2.96 -6.81 -27.06
CA ILE A 14 3.86 -6.85 -25.90
C ILE A 14 3.14 -7.69 -24.84
N ILE A 15 3.77 -8.79 -24.44
CA ILE A 15 3.22 -9.69 -23.43
C ILE A 15 3.78 -9.28 -22.05
N ILE A 16 2.88 -9.18 -21.08
CA ILE A 16 3.21 -8.87 -19.69
C ILE A 16 2.82 -10.08 -18.84
N VAL A 17 3.81 -10.73 -18.26
CA VAL A 17 3.61 -11.96 -17.47
C VAL A 17 3.26 -11.58 -16.03
N ASN A 18 2.09 -12.02 -15.56
CA ASN A 18 1.53 -11.69 -14.25
C ASN A 18 1.50 -10.17 -14.03
N CYS A 19 0.80 -9.44 -14.88
CA CYS A 19 0.61 -8.01 -14.72
C CYS A 19 -0.20 -7.71 -13.46
N GLY A 20 0.33 -6.92 -12.53
CA GLY A 20 -0.33 -6.56 -11.27
C GLY A 20 0.44 -5.50 -10.50
N SER A 21 -0.15 -4.99 -9.42
CA SER A 21 0.51 -3.96 -8.61
C SER A 21 0.93 -2.75 -9.45
N THR A 22 2.17 -2.29 -9.37
CA THR A 22 2.67 -1.14 -10.15
C THR A 22 2.81 -1.44 -11.65
N SER A 23 3.02 -2.71 -12.03
CA SER A 23 3.14 -3.09 -13.44
C SER A 23 1.86 -2.88 -14.26
N ILE A 24 0.74 -2.60 -13.59
CA ILE A 24 -0.51 -2.23 -14.28
C ILE A 24 -0.35 -0.97 -15.15
N ASN A 25 0.58 -0.09 -14.81
CA ASN A 25 0.89 1.10 -15.61
C ASN A 25 1.38 0.74 -17.02
N PHE A 26 1.95 -0.45 -17.24
CA PHE A 26 2.32 -0.92 -18.58
C PHE A 26 1.19 -0.84 -19.59
N VAL A 27 -0.06 -1.01 -19.16
CA VAL A 27 -1.20 -1.01 -20.10
C VAL A 27 -1.28 0.30 -20.85
N GLU A 28 -1.33 1.42 -20.14
CA GLU A 28 -1.37 2.74 -20.77
C GLU A 28 -0.08 3.05 -21.51
N ASP A 29 1.06 2.71 -20.95
CA ASP A 29 2.37 2.99 -21.55
C ASP A 29 2.56 2.27 -22.88
N VAL A 30 2.13 1.00 -22.97
CA VAL A 30 2.16 0.19 -24.19
C VAL A 30 1.20 0.76 -25.24
N LEU A 31 -0.05 1.06 -24.82
CA LEU A 31 -1.06 1.64 -25.70
C LEU A 31 -0.65 3.01 -26.25
N ASN A 32 -0.09 3.88 -25.41
CA ASN A 32 0.37 5.22 -25.78
C ASN A 32 1.53 5.19 -26.78
N ARG A 33 2.31 4.10 -26.78
CA ARG A 33 3.37 3.85 -27.79
C ARG A 33 2.88 3.19 -29.06
N GLY A 34 1.57 2.89 -29.16
CA GLY A 34 0.95 2.29 -30.34
C GLY A 34 1.11 0.77 -30.42
N TYR A 35 1.48 0.11 -29.33
CA TYR A 35 1.55 -1.36 -29.24
C TYR A 35 0.27 -1.93 -28.64
N ASN A 36 0.16 -3.26 -28.61
CA ASN A 36 -0.97 -4.01 -28.06
C ASN A 36 -0.52 -4.78 -26.81
N PRO A 37 -1.00 -4.44 -25.60
CA PRO A 37 -0.69 -5.20 -24.40
C PRO A 37 -1.50 -6.50 -24.35
N ILE A 38 -0.85 -7.60 -23.96
CA ILE A 38 -1.47 -8.90 -23.70
C ILE A 38 -1.00 -9.37 -22.33
N PHE A 39 -1.92 -9.83 -21.50
CA PHE A 39 -1.59 -10.43 -20.22
C PHE A 39 -1.39 -11.93 -20.38
N LEU A 40 -0.35 -12.45 -19.76
CA LEU A 40 -0.12 -13.88 -19.60
C LEU A 40 -0.06 -14.20 -18.10
N ASP A 41 -1.13 -14.78 -17.57
CA ASP A 41 -1.15 -15.21 -16.18
C ASP A 41 -0.57 -16.61 -16.03
N THR A 42 0.33 -16.77 -15.04
CA THR A 42 0.80 -18.09 -14.62
C THR A 42 -0.34 -18.89 -14.01
N ARG A 43 -0.23 -20.21 -14.05
CA ARG A 43 -1.23 -21.10 -13.44
C ARG A 43 -1.51 -20.69 -11.98
N PRO A 44 -2.79 -20.75 -11.56
CA PRO A 44 -3.13 -20.52 -10.16
C PRO A 44 -2.33 -21.46 -9.25
N ILE A 45 -2.05 -21.00 -8.03
CA ILE A 45 -1.48 -21.85 -7.01
C ILE A 45 -2.60 -22.73 -6.45
N ASP A 46 -2.41 -24.05 -6.40
CA ASP A 46 -3.45 -25.01 -6.02
C ASP A 46 -3.80 -25.02 -4.52
N SER A 47 -3.18 -24.15 -3.71
CA SER A 47 -3.48 -24.02 -2.29
C SER A 47 -4.47 -22.90 -2.01
N GLU A 48 -5.25 -23.00 -0.93
CA GLU A 48 -6.18 -21.97 -0.49
C GLU A 48 -5.46 -20.65 -0.14
N GLU A 49 -4.29 -20.74 0.48
CA GLU A 49 -3.42 -19.60 0.78
C GLU A 49 -2.90 -18.93 -0.48
N GLY A 50 -2.44 -19.72 -1.46
CA GLY A 50 -1.95 -19.23 -2.73
C GLY A 50 -3.05 -18.59 -3.57
N GLN A 51 -4.28 -19.11 -3.51
CA GLN A 51 -5.44 -18.49 -4.17
C GLN A 51 -5.77 -17.15 -3.53
N LYS A 52 -5.81 -17.05 -2.20
CA LYS A 52 -6.01 -15.79 -1.48
C LYS A 52 -4.93 -14.76 -1.80
N PHE A 53 -3.67 -15.19 -1.89
CA PHE A 53 -2.58 -14.32 -2.30
C PHE A 53 -2.75 -13.86 -3.76
N GLY A 54 -3.10 -14.76 -4.65
CA GLY A 54 -3.42 -14.45 -6.05
C GLY A 54 -4.54 -13.42 -6.16
N GLU A 55 -5.63 -13.60 -5.43
CA GLU A 55 -6.73 -12.63 -5.39
C GLU A 55 -6.27 -11.25 -4.91
N LEU A 56 -5.44 -11.18 -3.88
CA LEU A 56 -4.92 -9.93 -3.36
C LEU A 56 -4.04 -9.17 -4.37
N VAL A 57 -3.21 -9.90 -5.12
CA VAL A 57 -2.22 -9.31 -6.05
C VAL A 57 -2.81 -9.10 -7.45
N PHE A 58 -3.68 -10.00 -7.92
CA PHE A 58 -4.17 -10.05 -9.30
C PHE A 58 -5.58 -9.50 -9.52
N THR A 59 -6.40 -9.27 -8.48
CA THR A 59 -7.74 -8.67 -8.62
C THR A 59 -7.74 -7.29 -9.27
N SER A 60 -6.58 -6.63 -9.33
CA SER A 60 -6.44 -5.36 -10.07
C SER A 60 -6.68 -5.48 -11.58
N HIS A 61 -6.66 -6.71 -12.15
CA HIS A 61 -6.91 -6.94 -13.58
C HIS A 61 -8.38 -6.84 -13.98
N ALA A 62 -9.30 -7.18 -13.09
CA ALA A 62 -10.74 -7.25 -13.38
C ALA A 62 -11.34 -5.92 -13.87
N HIS A 63 -10.66 -4.82 -13.62
CA HIS A 63 -11.10 -3.49 -14.03
C HIS A 63 -10.59 -3.04 -15.40
N ILE A 64 -9.64 -3.78 -16.00
CA ILE A 64 -9.06 -3.44 -17.30
C ILE A 64 -9.86 -4.07 -18.41
N LYS A 65 -10.78 -3.29 -18.96
CA LYS A 65 -11.55 -3.72 -20.12
C LYS A 65 -10.69 -3.63 -21.38
N ASN A 66 -10.80 -4.63 -22.25
CA ASN A 66 -10.21 -4.69 -23.59
C ASN A 66 -8.69 -4.99 -23.65
N VAL A 67 -8.11 -5.61 -22.64
CA VAL A 67 -6.79 -6.27 -22.75
C VAL A 67 -7.03 -7.77 -22.88
N GLU A 68 -6.36 -8.39 -23.84
CA GLU A 68 -6.44 -9.84 -24.03
C GLU A 68 -5.68 -10.54 -22.91
N LEU A 69 -6.31 -11.56 -22.32
CA LEU A 69 -5.74 -12.38 -21.26
C LEU A 69 -5.56 -13.82 -21.78
N ILE A 70 -4.34 -14.31 -21.68
CA ILE A 70 -4.00 -15.72 -21.94
C ILE A 70 -3.42 -16.34 -20.66
N HIS A 71 -3.43 -17.66 -20.59
CA HIS A 71 -2.98 -18.40 -19.41
C HIS A 71 -1.87 -19.38 -19.75
N GLU A 72 -0.94 -19.56 -18.82
CA GLU A 72 0.06 -20.61 -18.86
C GLU A 72 -0.61 -21.96 -19.01
N GLN A 73 -0.14 -22.78 -19.95
CA GLN A 73 -0.66 -24.10 -20.27
C GLN A 73 -0.10 -25.18 -19.32
N GLU A 74 -0.57 -26.43 -19.45
CA GLU A 74 -0.11 -27.54 -18.60
C GLU A 74 1.38 -27.83 -18.77
N SER A 75 1.90 -27.69 -20.00
CA SER A 75 3.33 -27.78 -20.26
C SER A 75 3.94 -26.43 -20.65
N TYR A 76 5.24 -26.29 -20.42
CA TYR A 76 5.98 -25.12 -20.88
C TYR A 76 5.99 -25.03 -22.42
N GLU A 77 6.12 -26.15 -23.08
CA GLU A 77 6.15 -26.25 -24.55
C GLU A 77 4.83 -25.77 -25.16
N ASP A 78 3.70 -26.11 -24.58
CA ASP A 78 2.38 -25.63 -25.02
C ASP A 78 2.22 -24.13 -24.77
N THR A 79 2.74 -23.62 -23.64
CA THR A 79 2.77 -22.20 -23.33
C THR A 79 3.63 -21.43 -24.34
N LEU A 80 4.81 -21.94 -24.65
CA LEU A 80 5.72 -21.34 -25.62
C LEU A 80 5.08 -21.29 -27.03
N GLU A 81 4.41 -22.36 -27.46
CA GLU A 81 3.72 -22.41 -28.76
C GLU A 81 2.52 -21.45 -28.81
N LEU A 82 1.74 -21.36 -27.73
CA LEU A 82 0.68 -20.36 -27.59
C LEU A 82 1.24 -18.92 -27.71
N VAL A 83 2.28 -18.60 -26.96
CA VAL A 83 2.90 -17.28 -26.97
C VAL A 83 3.49 -16.94 -28.34
N ARG A 84 4.08 -17.92 -29.04
CA ARG A 84 4.62 -17.75 -30.39
C ARG A 84 3.57 -17.32 -31.41
N GLN A 85 2.31 -17.80 -31.29
CA GLN A 85 1.21 -17.39 -32.17
C GLN A 85 0.87 -15.92 -32.11
N TYR A 86 1.20 -15.27 -30.99
CA TYR A 86 1.02 -13.82 -30.82
C TYR A 86 2.14 -12.96 -31.42
N ASP A 87 3.22 -13.55 -31.93
CA ASP A 87 4.40 -12.85 -32.49
C ASP A 87 4.82 -11.65 -31.60
N PRO A 88 5.16 -11.88 -30.31
CA PRO A 88 5.43 -10.79 -29.40
C PRO A 88 6.72 -10.05 -29.78
N LEU A 89 6.69 -8.71 -29.65
CA LEU A 89 7.88 -7.88 -29.75
C LEU A 89 8.73 -7.97 -28.47
N LEU A 90 8.07 -8.02 -27.33
CA LEU A 90 8.67 -8.09 -26.00
C LEU A 90 7.82 -8.99 -25.09
N ILE A 91 8.52 -9.59 -24.12
CA ILE A 91 7.91 -10.27 -22.96
C ILE A 91 8.47 -9.63 -21.72
N LEU A 92 7.61 -9.05 -20.88
CA LEU A 92 7.98 -8.25 -19.71
C LEU A 92 7.57 -8.93 -18.41
N HIS A 93 8.36 -8.77 -17.38
CA HIS A 93 8.02 -9.20 -16.03
C HIS A 93 6.99 -8.25 -15.41
N GLY A 94 5.85 -8.75 -14.96
CA GLY A 94 4.84 -7.97 -14.26
C GLY A 94 5.02 -7.98 -12.74
N THR A 95 5.09 -9.18 -12.17
CA THR A 95 5.32 -9.41 -10.74
C THR A 95 6.37 -10.50 -10.53
N GLU A 96 6.77 -10.73 -9.27
CA GLU A 96 7.80 -11.71 -8.89
C GLU A 96 7.52 -13.10 -9.47
N LYS A 97 6.29 -13.58 -9.36
CA LYS A 97 5.87 -14.89 -9.89
C LYS A 97 6.06 -15.03 -11.39
N GLY A 98 6.05 -13.92 -12.13
CA GLY A 98 6.21 -13.90 -13.60
C GLY A 98 7.66 -13.96 -14.08
N VAL A 99 8.66 -13.73 -13.20
CA VAL A 99 10.07 -13.54 -13.59
C VAL A 99 10.62 -14.77 -14.34
N VAL A 100 10.44 -15.96 -13.77
CA VAL A 100 10.97 -17.21 -14.36
C VAL A 100 10.36 -17.47 -15.73
N LEU A 101 9.01 -17.42 -15.82
CA LEU A 101 8.31 -17.70 -17.07
C LEU A 101 8.64 -16.66 -18.15
N ALA A 102 8.61 -15.38 -17.80
CA ALA A 102 8.94 -14.31 -18.75
C ALA A 102 10.37 -14.40 -19.28
N THR A 103 11.33 -14.69 -18.42
CA THR A 103 12.75 -14.85 -18.80
C THR A 103 12.93 -16.04 -19.76
N ARG A 104 12.35 -17.19 -19.44
CA ARG A 104 12.43 -18.38 -20.30
C ARG A 104 11.78 -18.16 -21.67
N LEU A 105 10.57 -17.60 -21.69
CA LEU A 105 9.86 -17.31 -22.94
C LEU A 105 10.62 -16.31 -23.82
N ALA A 106 11.16 -15.24 -23.23
CA ALA A 106 11.95 -14.26 -23.95
C ALA A 106 13.21 -14.89 -24.56
N TYR A 107 13.90 -15.75 -23.80
CA TYR A 107 15.09 -16.47 -24.27
C TYR A 107 14.76 -17.41 -25.43
N ASP A 108 13.76 -18.31 -25.30
CA ASP A 108 13.42 -19.31 -26.30
C ASP A 108 12.80 -18.70 -27.58
N LEU A 109 12.24 -17.49 -27.48
CA LEU A 109 11.77 -16.72 -28.64
C LEU A 109 12.83 -15.76 -29.19
N ASN A 110 14.07 -15.80 -28.66
CA ASN A 110 15.18 -14.93 -29.07
C ASN A 110 14.84 -13.44 -29.01
N LEU A 111 14.11 -13.03 -27.96
CA LEU A 111 13.75 -11.64 -27.67
C LEU A 111 14.77 -11.02 -26.70
N LYS A 112 14.78 -9.68 -26.60
CA LYS A 112 15.58 -8.98 -25.60
C LYS A 112 15.12 -9.37 -24.19
N GLY A 113 16.08 -9.71 -23.33
CA GLY A 113 15.81 -10.12 -21.95
C GLY A 113 17.09 -10.51 -21.24
N ASN A 114 16.96 -11.19 -20.11
CA ASN A 114 18.05 -11.71 -19.31
C ASN A 114 18.35 -13.18 -19.67
N SER A 115 19.55 -13.65 -19.35
CA SER A 115 19.93 -15.05 -19.58
C SER A 115 19.21 -15.98 -18.60
N ILE A 116 18.79 -17.16 -19.10
CA ILE A 116 18.20 -18.21 -18.27
C ILE A 116 19.17 -18.75 -17.20
N GLU A 117 20.49 -18.66 -17.44
CA GLU A 117 21.53 -19.07 -16.50
C GLU A 117 21.54 -18.23 -15.22
N ASN A 118 20.91 -17.06 -15.23
CA ASN A 118 20.85 -16.14 -14.10
C ASN A 118 19.52 -16.23 -13.32
N ILE A 119 18.57 -17.07 -13.72
CA ILE A 119 17.24 -17.15 -13.10
C ILE A 119 17.33 -17.41 -11.59
N ASP A 120 18.14 -18.37 -11.16
CA ASP A 120 18.30 -18.70 -9.75
C ASP A 120 18.87 -17.53 -8.95
N ALA A 121 19.86 -16.81 -9.49
CA ALA A 121 20.40 -15.60 -8.87
C ALA A 121 19.38 -14.44 -8.84
N MET A 122 18.43 -14.40 -9.76
CA MET A 122 17.38 -13.37 -9.82
C MET A 122 16.17 -13.68 -8.92
N THR A 123 16.03 -14.93 -8.42
CA THR A 123 14.79 -15.37 -7.75
C THR A 123 15.00 -16.05 -6.40
N LEU A 124 16.18 -16.62 -6.12
CA LEU A 124 16.46 -17.35 -4.89
C LEU A 124 17.40 -16.57 -3.96
N LYS A 125 16.93 -16.27 -2.76
CA LYS A 125 17.64 -15.41 -1.78
C LYS A 125 19.04 -15.88 -1.42
N ASN A 126 19.26 -17.18 -1.30
CA ASN A 126 20.58 -17.76 -1.06
C ASN A 126 21.49 -17.62 -2.28
N GLU A 127 20.99 -17.84 -3.49
CA GLU A 127 21.76 -17.71 -4.72
C GLU A 127 22.16 -16.25 -5.01
N MET A 128 21.31 -15.29 -4.70
CA MET A 128 21.63 -13.86 -4.72
C MET A 128 22.89 -13.57 -3.88
N GLN A 129 22.88 -14.02 -2.61
CA GLN A 129 24.00 -13.80 -1.69
C GLN A 129 25.27 -14.55 -2.13
N ASN A 130 25.14 -15.75 -2.68
CA ASN A 130 26.26 -16.51 -3.23
C ASN A 130 26.88 -15.78 -4.42
N ARG A 131 26.06 -15.32 -5.36
CA ARG A 131 26.50 -14.65 -6.57
C ARG A 131 27.25 -13.35 -6.29
N ILE A 132 26.77 -12.50 -5.37
CA ILE A 132 27.47 -11.25 -5.01
C ILE A 132 28.76 -11.55 -4.24
N ARG A 133 28.79 -12.59 -3.40
CA ARG A 133 29.99 -13.02 -2.70
C ARG A 133 31.09 -13.51 -3.67
N GLU A 134 30.71 -14.29 -4.68
CA GLU A 134 31.61 -14.74 -5.75
C GLU A 134 32.24 -13.58 -6.53
N ARG A 135 31.54 -12.46 -6.62
CA ARG A 135 32.01 -11.21 -7.25
C ARG A 135 32.83 -10.33 -6.30
N GLY A 136 33.06 -10.78 -5.05
CA GLY A 136 33.83 -10.04 -4.05
C GLY A 136 33.05 -8.86 -3.44
N LEU A 137 31.76 -8.78 -3.64
CA LEU A 137 30.91 -7.76 -3.05
C LEU A 137 30.53 -8.14 -1.62
N ARG A 138 30.19 -7.16 -0.81
CA ARG A 138 29.66 -7.39 0.53
C ARG A 138 28.35 -8.20 0.44
N SER A 139 28.26 -9.28 1.21
CA SER A 139 27.10 -10.17 1.23
C SER A 139 26.75 -10.55 2.65
N ILE A 140 25.48 -10.90 2.90
CA ILE A 140 25.01 -11.41 4.18
C ILE A 140 25.47 -12.87 4.33
N ARG A 141 26.04 -13.20 5.50
CA ARG A 141 26.36 -14.59 5.84
C ARG A 141 25.06 -15.36 6.07
N GLY A 142 24.91 -16.49 5.41
CA GLY A 142 23.72 -17.30 5.56
C GLY A 142 23.87 -18.70 5.01
N LYS A 143 23.01 -19.60 5.47
CA LYS A 143 22.93 -21.00 5.04
C LYS A 143 21.48 -21.45 4.95
N VAL A 144 21.15 -22.15 3.88
CA VAL A 144 19.90 -22.92 3.78
C VAL A 144 20.07 -24.16 4.65
N VAL A 145 19.07 -24.39 5.52
CA VAL A 145 19.06 -25.52 6.45
C VAL A 145 17.76 -26.29 6.30
N SER A 146 17.87 -27.62 6.37
CA SER A 146 16.73 -28.56 6.32
C SER A 146 16.44 -29.18 7.70
N SER A 147 17.23 -28.84 8.70
CA SER A 147 17.07 -29.33 10.08
C SER A 147 17.55 -28.31 11.10
N ILE A 148 17.09 -28.48 12.33
CA ILE A 148 17.51 -27.67 13.48
C ILE A 148 19.00 -27.88 13.78
N ASP A 149 19.50 -29.10 13.64
CA ASP A 149 20.90 -29.43 13.91
C ASP A 149 21.84 -28.67 12.94
N GLU A 150 21.50 -28.61 11.64
CA GLU A 150 22.25 -27.83 10.65
C GLU A 150 22.25 -26.33 10.99
N ALA A 151 21.13 -25.81 11.49
CA ALA A 151 21.02 -24.41 11.91
C ALA A 151 21.90 -24.12 13.13
N ILE A 152 21.92 -25.00 14.12
CA ILE A 152 22.76 -24.89 15.32
C ILE A 152 24.23 -24.93 14.93
N GLU A 153 24.62 -25.87 14.07
CA GLU A 153 25.99 -25.98 13.57
C GLU A 153 26.44 -24.69 12.89
N PHE A 154 25.62 -24.15 11.99
CA PHE A 154 25.92 -22.90 11.30
C PHE A 154 26.00 -21.70 12.26
N TYR A 155 25.03 -21.59 13.18
CA TYR A 155 25.01 -20.51 14.17
C TYR A 155 26.27 -20.48 15.03
N ASP A 156 26.74 -21.65 15.48
CA ASP A 156 27.93 -21.78 16.32
C ASP A 156 29.24 -21.58 15.52
N ALA A 157 29.32 -22.14 14.32
CA ALA A 157 30.48 -22.02 13.46
C ALA A 157 30.77 -20.57 13.04
N GLU A 158 29.72 -19.82 12.72
CA GLU A 158 29.79 -18.41 12.32
C GLU A 158 29.85 -17.43 13.51
N GLY A 159 29.66 -17.93 14.75
CA GLY A 159 29.65 -17.10 15.96
C GLY A 159 28.55 -16.05 15.96
N LEU A 160 27.39 -16.39 15.39
CA LEU A 160 26.24 -15.48 15.27
C LEU A 160 25.64 -15.18 16.65
N LYS A 161 25.08 -13.99 16.81
CA LYS A 161 24.36 -13.58 18.02
C LYS A 161 22.87 -13.46 17.74
N GLU A 162 22.53 -12.69 16.74
CA GLU A 162 21.18 -12.48 16.24
C GLU A 162 21.08 -13.01 14.82
N VAL A 163 19.97 -13.65 14.49
CA VAL A 163 19.75 -14.23 13.17
C VAL A 163 18.38 -13.89 12.64
N VAL A 164 18.28 -13.84 11.32
CA VAL A 164 17.00 -13.77 10.60
C VAL A 164 16.75 -15.13 9.98
N LEU A 165 15.59 -15.69 10.26
CA LEU A 165 15.06 -16.86 9.58
C LEU A 165 14.04 -16.41 8.54
N LYS A 166 14.14 -16.94 7.34
CA LYS A 166 13.14 -16.67 6.30
C LYS A 166 13.01 -17.85 5.34
N PRO A 167 11.83 -18.11 4.76
CA PRO A 167 11.70 -19.06 3.66
C PRO A 167 12.61 -18.66 2.49
N THR A 168 13.13 -19.63 1.77
CA THR A 168 13.95 -19.37 0.56
C THR A 168 13.16 -18.67 -0.54
N SER A 169 11.82 -18.91 -0.59
CA SER A 169 10.87 -18.28 -1.50
C SER A 169 9.66 -17.77 -0.70
N SER A 170 9.53 -16.44 -0.54
CA SER A 170 8.43 -15.75 0.14
C SER A 170 8.51 -14.25 -0.14
N ALA A 171 7.43 -13.50 0.11
CA ALA A 171 7.34 -12.06 -0.09
C ALA A 171 6.66 -11.36 1.10
N GLY A 172 6.83 -10.04 1.23
CA GLY A 172 6.10 -9.20 2.20
C GLY A 172 6.38 -9.53 3.66
N SER A 173 7.57 -10.02 3.99
CA SER A 173 7.98 -10.43 5.35
C SER A 173 7.20 -11.62 5.92
N VAL A 174 6.45 -12.36 5.12
CA VAL A 174 5.72 -13.57 5.58
C VAL A 174 6.71 -14.67 5.93
N GLY A 175 6.59 -15.22 7.15
CA GLY A 175 7.47 -16.28 7.64
C GLY A 175 8.87 -15.81 8.05
N VAL A 176 9.10 -14.51 8.15
CA VAL A 176 10.37 -13.94 8.64
C VAL A 176 10.36 -13.85 10.16
N HIS A 177 11.40 -14.38 10.80
CA HIS A 177 11.61 -14.32 12.25
C HIS A 177 12.97 -13.70 12.55
N ILE A 178 13.01 -12.71 13.43
CA ILE A 178 14.25 -12.17 13.98
C ILE A 178 14.44 -12.82 15.35
N CYS A 179 15.52 -13.55 15.51
CA CYS A 179 15.84 -14.30 16.71
C CYS A 179 17.06 -13.68 17.40
N SER A 180 16.88 -13.23 18.63
CA SER A 180 17.93 -12.56 19.41
C SER A 180 18.93 -13.54 20.04
N ASN A 181 18.68 -14.85 19.95
CA ASN A 181 19.52 -15.90 20.49
C ASN A 181 19.19 -17.27 19.87
N LYS A 182 20.08 -18.24 20.15
CA LYS A 182 19.97 -19.61 19.64
C LYS A 182 18.63 -20.29 20.01
N GLN A 183 18.12 -20.08 21.22
CA GLN A 183 16.89 -20.74 21.67
C GLN A 183 15.66 -20.23 20.92
N GLU A 184 15.59 -18.92 20.66
CA GLU A 184 14.55 -18.33 19.83
C GLU A 184 14.63 -18.84 18.39
N MET A 185 15.85 -18.98 17.83
CA MET A 185 16.07 -19.57 16.51
C MET A 185 15.52 -21.00 16.43
N ILE A 186 15.82 -21.85 17.42
CA ILE A 186 15.33 -23.23 17.48
C ILE A 186 13.79 -23.25 17.51
N SER A 187 13.18 -22.48 18.41
CA SER A 187 11.72 -22.44 18.54
C SER A 187 11.02 -21.93 17.27
N ALA A 188 11.62 -20.94 16.61
CA ALA A 188 11.08 -20.40 15.35
C ALA A 188 11.21 -21.39 14.19
N LEU A 189 12.27 -22.21 14.15
CA LEU A 189 12.43 -23.27 13.16
C LEU A 189 11.45 -24.42 13.38
N GLU A 190 11.23 -24.85 14.66
CA GLU A 190 10.23 -25.86 15.00
C GLU A 190 8.84 -25.44 14.54
N ASP A 191 8.47 -24.18 14.79
CA ASP A 191 7.20 -23.60 14.33
C ASP A 191 7.13 -23.54 12.79
N SER A 192 8.20 -23.08 12.14
CA SER A 192 8.24 -22.91 10.68
C SER A 192 8.14 -24.23 9.92
N PHE A 193 8.89 -25.26 10.31
CA PHE A 193 8.84 -26.58 9.65
C PHE A 193 7.50 -27.32 9.83
N SER A 194 6.63 -26.83 10.71
CA SER A 194 5.26 -27.33 10.85
C SER A 194 4.25 -26.64 9.94
N LYS A 195 4.65 -25.64 9.17
CA LYS A 195 3.79 -24.75 8.37
C LYS A 195 4.04 -24.88 6.86
N THR A 196 3.21 -24.19 6.12
CA THR A 196 3.38 -23.95 4.69
C THR A 196 3.88 -22.53 4.42
N ASN A 197 4.55 -22.33 3.27
CA ASN A 197 4.92 -20.98 2.81
C ASN A 197 3.68 -20.21 2.29
N LEU A 198 3.90 -18.97 1.82
CA LEU A 198 2.86 -18.11 1.25
C LEU A 198 2.15 -18.76 0.04
N TYR A 199 2.80 -19.73 -0.61
CA TYR A 199 2.27 -20.44 -1.78
C TYR A 199 1.62 -21.79 -1.42
N GLY A 200 1.50 -22.11 -0.11
CA GLY A 200 0.90 -23.37 0.37
C GLY A 200 1.81 -24.60 0.28
N GLU A 201 3.10 -24.41 0.01
CA GLU A 201 4.09 -25.49 -0.04
C GLU A 201 4.66 -25.74 1.37
N ALA A 202 4.86 -27.01 1.74
CA ALA A 202 5.48 -27.35 3.02
C ALA A 202 6.89 -26.74 3.13
N LEU A 203 7.16 -26.07 4.24
CA LEU A 203 8.48 -25.49 4.52
C LEU A 203 9.45 -26.61 4.94
N SER A 204 10.14 -27.19 3.97
CA SER A 204 11.19 -28.20 4.19
C SER A 204 12.58 -27.60 4.38
N GLU A 205 12.76 -26.34 4.03
CA GLU A 205 14.01 -25.60 4.10
C GLU A 205 13.78 -24.17 4.57
N MET A 206 14.70 -23.65 5.35
CA MET A 206 14.74 -22.25 5.81
C MET A 206 16.11 -21.65 5.58
N LEU A 207 16.19 -20.37 5.23
CA LEU A 207 17.42 -19.62 5.18
C LEU A 207 17.67 -18.99 6.56
N VAL A 208 18.78 -19.37 7.18
CA VAL A 208 19.33 -18.76 8.40
C VAL A 208 20.38 -17.75 7.98
N GLN A 209 20.20 -16.48 8.35
CA GLN A 209 21.15 -15.40 8.02
C GLN A 209 21.54 -14.62 9.26
N GLU A 210 22.74 -14.01 9.24
CA GLU A 210 23.09 -12.99 10.23
C GLU A 210 22.09 -11.84 10.18
N CYS A 211 21.78 -11.27 11.34
CA CYS A 211 20.89 -10.12 11.44
C CYS A 211 21.69 -8.84 11.16
N ILE A 212 21.32 -8.13 10.11
CA ILE A 212 21.87 -6.80 9.83
C ILE A 212 20.99 -5.76 10.51
N VAL A 213 21.61 -4.86 11.26
CA VAL A 213 20.91 -3.77 11.96
C VAL A 213 21.33 -2.44 11.33
N GLY A 214 20.38 -1.77 10.72
CA GLY A 214 20.61 -0.51 10.02
C GLY A 214 19.33 0.08 9.46
N ASP A 215 19.47 1.09 8.64
CA ASP A 215 18.37 1.68 7.87
C ASP A 215 18.10 0.87 6.61
N GLU A 216 16.83 0.62 6.31
CA GLU A 216 16.41 -0.17 5.16
C GLU A 216 15.97 0.72 4.00
N TYR A 217 16.51 0.44 2.84
CA TYR A 217 16.29 1.20 1.62
C TYR A 217 15.86 0.31 0.46
N ILE A 218 15.24 0.93 -0.53
CA ILE A 218 14.96 0.36 -1.84
C ILE A 218 15.70 1.18 -2.88
N VAL A 219 16.35 0.52 -3.80
CA VAL A 219 16.88 1.12 -5.03
C VAL A 219 16.14 0.52 -6.21
N ASN A 220 15.30 1.31 -6.88
CA ASN A 220 14.69 0.90 -8.12
C ASN A 220 15.61 1.27 -9.27
N THR A 221 15.99 0.28 -10.08
CA THR A 221 16.78 0.48 -11.29
C THR A 221 16.08 -0.06 -12.52
N VAL A 222 16.46 0.48 -13.67
CA VAL A 222 16.11 -0.08 -14.99
C VAL A 222 17.39 -0.28 -15.76
N SER A 223 17.50 -1.42 -16.45
CA SER A 223 18.67 -1.82 -17.20
C SER A 223 18.40 -1.89 -18.69
N CYS A 224 19.41 -1.52 -19.49
CA CYS A 224 19.42 -1.61 -20.94
C CYS A 224 20.81 -2.02 -21.41
N GLU A 225 20.94 -3.19 -22.00
CA GLU A 225 22.23 -3.73 -22.50
C GLU A 225 23.32 -3.74 -21.41
N GLY A 226 22.94 -4.11 -20.16
CA GLY A 226 23.84 -4.14 -19.01
C GLY A 226 24.23 -2.76 -18.45
N MET A 227 23.62 -1.69 -18.92
CA MET A 227 23.78 -0.36 -18.34
C MET A 227 22.60 -0.04 -17.44
N HIS A 228 22.87 0.34 -16.20
CA HIS A 228 21.88 0.51 -15.15
C HIS A 228 21.59 1.98 -14.87
N ARG A 229 20.33 2.31 -14.63
CA ARG A 229 19.88 3.64 -14.24
C ARG A 229 19.00 3.54 -13.01
N VAL A 230 19.37 4.23 -11.94
CA VAL A 230 18.46 4.41 -10.80
C VAL A 230 17.26 5.27 -11.24
N THR A 231 16.06 4.78 -10.97
CA THR A 231 14.81 5.51 -11.24
C THR A 231 14.29 6.16 -9.97
N LEU A 232 14.38 5.47 -8.82
CA LEU A 232 13.91 5.97 -7.55
C LEU A 232 14.60 5.28 -6.38
N VAL A 233 14.86 6.03 -5.32
CA VAL A 233 15.36 5.52 -4.04
C VAL A 233 14.32 5.80 -2.97
N TRP A 234 14.02 4.77 -2.18
CA TRP A 234 13.09 4.86 -1.06
C TRP A 234 13.78 4.44 0.24
N LYS A 235 13.29 4.98 1.35
CA LYS A 235 13.62 4.53 2.70
C LYS A 235 12.38 3.95 3.35
N TYR A 236 12.47 2.75 3.91
CA TYR A 236 11.42 2.17 4.73
C TYR A 236 11.51 2.68 6.16
N ASN A 237 10.36 3.08 6.70
CA ASN A 237 10.18 3.29 8.13
C ASN A 237 9.25 2.19 8.65
N LYS A 238 9.82 1.28 9.44
CA LYS A 238 9.12 0.13 10.02
C LYS A 238 8.96 0.30 11.52
N ILE A 239 7.91 -0.27 12.08
CA ILE A 239 7.61 -0.24 13.51
C ILE A 239 7.68 -1.67 14.05
N LYS A 240 8.40 -1.87 15.15
CA LYS A 240 8.38 -3.14 15.89
C LYS A 240 7.20 -3.11 16.86
N THR A 241 6.29 -4.06 16.72
CA THR A 241 5.14 -4.21 17.64
C THR A 241 5.58 -4.76 18.99
N ALA A 242 4.69 -4.67 19.99
CA ALA A 242 4.95 -5.25 21.31
C ALA A 242 5.14 -6.77 21.27
N GLU A 243 4.54 -7.46 20.30
CA GLU A 243 4.65 -8.88 20.07
C GLU A 243 5.87 -9.26 19.22
N GLY A 244 6.68 -8.28 18.80
CA GLY A 244 7.93 -8.50 18.06
C GLY A 244 7.78 -8.50 16.54
N ALA A 245 6.58 -8.38 15.98
CA ALA A 245 6.38 -8.26 14.54
C ALA A 245 6.93 -6.92 14.02
N ILE A 246 7.49 -6.93 12.81
CA ILE A 246 7.95 -5.73 12.12
C ILE A 246 6.94 -5.39 11.03
N ILE A 247 6.30 -4.23 11.17
CA ILE A 247 5.26 -3.74 10.26
C ILE A 247 5.67 -2.46 9.56
N TYR A 248 5.19 -2.27 8.34
CA TYR A 248 5.48 -1.08 7.54
C TYR A 248 4.62 0.09 8.01
N ASP A 249 5.25 1.23 8.30
CA ASP A 249 4.57 2.49 8.59
C ASP A 249 4.57 3.40 7.38
N THR A 250 5.77 3.79 6.90
CA THR A 250 5.92 4.60 5.69
C THR A 250 7.04 4.06 4.80
N CYS A 251 6.94 4.40 3.51
CA CYS A 251 8.01 4.29 2.55
C CYS A 251 8.18 5.69 1.95
N GLU A 252 9.34 6.33 2.16
CA GLU A 252 9.58 7.73 1.81
C GLU A 252 10.70 7.88 0.79
N THR A 253 10.58 8.81 -0.15
CA THR A 253 11.64 9.05 -1.15
C THR A 253 12.87 9.68 -0.52
N VAL A 254 14.04 9.28 -1.00
CA VAL A 254 15.32 9.91 -0.68
C VAL A 254 15.61 10.96 -1.75
N ASN A 255 15.40 12.23 -1.41
CA ASN A 255 15.53 13.33 -2.38
C ASN A 255 16.95 13.87 -2.47
N GLU A 256 17.68 13.87 -1.36
CA GLU A 256 19.07 14.29 -1.27
C GLU A 256 19.90 13.13 -0.73
N LEU A 257 20.80 12.63 -1.56
CA LEU A 257 21.65 11.50 -1.19
C LEU A 257 22.81 11.93 -0.30
N ASN A 258 22.94 11.31 0.86
CA ASN A 258 24.16 11.37 1.65
C ASN A 258 25.23 10.43 1.05
N ILE A 259 26.44 10.39 1.66
CA ILE A 259 27.55 9.58 1.15
C ILE A 259 27.20 8.09 1.12
N ALA A 260 26.63 7.55 2.20
CA ALA A 260 26.29 6.13 2.29
C ALA A 260 25.17 5.73 1.30
N GLU A 261 24.21 6.61 1.07
CA GLU A 261 23.15 6.40 0.07
C GLU A 261 23.68 6.48 -1.36
N ALA A 262 24.66 7.34 -1.63
CA ALA A 262 25.35 7.37 -2.91
C ALA A 262 26.18 6.10 -3.14
N GLU A 263 26.91 5.63 -2.13
CA GLU A 263 27.64 4.35 -2.16
C GLU A 263 26.69 3.16 -2.36
N MET A 264 25.50 3.21 -1.79
CA MET A 264 24.47 2.18 -2.00
C MET A 264 24.03 2.11 -3.47
N ILE A 265 23.88 3.24 -4.16
CA ILE A 265 23.52 3.25 -5.59
C ILE A 265 24.63 2.60 -6.43
N GLU A 266 25.91 2.91 -6.17
CA GLU A 266 27.02 2.28 -6.86
C GLU A 266 27.05 0.77 -6.58
N TYR A 267 26.87 0.38 -5.32
CA TYR A 267 26.77 -1.03 -4.94
C TYR A 267 25.56 -1.72 -5.63
N ALA A 268 24.43 -1.04 -5.82
CA ALA A 268 23.28 -1.58 -6.54
C ALA A 268 23.58 -1.84 -8.02
N TYR A 269 24.40 -1.01 -8.66
CA TYR A 269 24.86 -1.27 -10.02
C TYR A 269 25.77 -2.50 -10.08
N ASP A 270 26.70 -2.62 -9.13
CA ASP A 270 27.58 -3.80 -9.03
C ASP A 270 26.76 -5.09 -8.76
N VAL A 271 25.69 -5.01 -7.96
CA VAL A 271 24.75 -6.12 -7.71
C VAL A 271 24.04 -6.50 -9.00
N ALA A 272 23.51 -5.54 -9.75
CA ALA A 272 22.82 -5.81 -11.03
C ALA A 272 23.76 -6.47 -12.05
N ASP A 273 25.03 -6.02 -12.12
CA ASP A 273 26.08 -6.66 -12.92
C ASP A 273 26.36 -8.09 -12.45
N ALA A 274 26.46 -8.31 -11.13
CA ALA A 274 26.69 -9.63 -10.55
C ALA A 274 25.55 -10.60 -10.85
N MET A 275 24.29 -10.12 -10.81
CA MET A 275 23.09 -10.89 -11.19
C MET A 275 23.00 -11.12 -12.70
N GLY A 276 23.80 -10.44 -13.51
CA GLY A 276 23.79 -10.53 -14.97
C GLY A 276 22.58 -9.88 -15.61
N ILE A 277 22.05 -8.82 -15.00
CA ILE A 277 20.88 -8.10 -15.52
C ILE A 277 21.26 -7.30 -16.76
N GLN A 278 20.70 -7.68 -17.90
CA GLN A 278 20.90 -6.99 -19.17
C GLN A 278 19.75 -6.02 -19.49
N TYR A 279 18.52 -6.42 -19.15
CA TYR A 279 17.33 -5.65 -19.47
C TYR A 279 16.29 -5.72 -18.34
N GLY A 280 15.51 -4.66 -18.22
CA GLY A 280 14.32 -4.62 -17.38
C GLY A 280 14.54 -4.00 -16.01
N PRO A 281 13.50 -4.05 -15.17
CA PRO A 281 13.51 -3.45 -13.85
C PRO A 281 14.19 -4.33 -12.81
N VAL A 282 14.72 -3.67 -11.79
CA VAL A 282 15.10 -4.30 -10.53
C VAL A 282 14.62 -3.44 -9.37
N HIS A 283 13.99 -4.07 -8.39
CA HIS A 283 13.54 -3.49 -7.13
C HIS A 283 14.30 -4.15 -6.01
N ASP A 284 15.44 -3.60 -5.68
CA ASP A 284 16.36 -4.15 -4.70
C ASP A 284 16.14 -3.57 -3.32
N GLU A 285 16.23 -4.42 -2.30
CA GLU A 285 16.19 -4.04 -0.89
C GLU A 285 17.61 -4.10 -0.30
N TYR A 286 18.01 -3.02 0.37
CA TYR A 286 19.33 -2.85 0.99
C TYR A 286 19.20 -2.45 2.45
N MET A 287 20.17 -2.88 3.27
CA MET A 287 20.43 -2.27 4.56
C MET A 287 21.71 -1.45 4.49
N ILE A 288 21.71 -0.29 5.16
CA ILE A 288 22.94 0.48 5.42
C ILE A 288 23.21 0.41 6.91
N ASP A 289 24.32 -0.23 7.28
CA ASP A 289 24.84 -0.28 8.64
C ASP A 289 26.20 0.46 8.75
N GLU A 290 26.91 0.32 9.84
CA GLU A 290 28.23 0.93 10.07
C GLU A 290 29.31 0.49 9.07
N ASN A 291 29.11 -0.62 8.37
CA ASN A 291 30.03 -1.17 7.38
C ASN A 291 29.61 -0.82 5.92
N GLY A 292 28.59 0.03 5.76
CA GLY A 292 28.08 0.46 4.46
C GLY A 292 26.87 -0.36 3.96
N PRO A 293 26.56 -0.30 2.66
CA PRO A 293 25.39 -0.98 2.09
C PRO A 293 25.61 -2.50 1.99
N VAL A 294 24.53 -3.26 2.17
CA VAL A 294 24.46 -4.70 1.93
C VAL A 294 23.10 -5.08 1.36
N LEU A 295 23.10 -5.96 0.36
CA LEU A 295 21.90 -6.47 -0.29
C LEU A 295 21.10 -7.37 0.65
N ILE A 296 19.80 -7.11 0.77
CA ILE A 296 18.82 -7.99 1.41
C ILE A 296 18.17 -8.91 0.37
N GLU A 297 17.70 -8.34 -0.75
CA GLU A 297 16.96 -9.07 -1.78
C GLU A 297 16.96 -8.33 -3.11
N VAL A 298 17.10 -9.08 -4.21
CA VAL A 298 16.89 -8.62 -5.59
C VAL A 298 15.51 -9.06 -6.04
N ASN A 299 14.72 -8.14 -6.60
CA ASN A 299 13.42 -8.46 -7.21
C ASN A 299 13.40 -7.94 -8.65
N CYS A 300 13.53 -8.82 -9.63
CA CYS A 300 13.63 -8.48 -11.06
C CYS A 300 12.27 -8.15 -11.68
N ARG A 301 11.56 -7.19 -11.09
CA ARG A 301 10.22 -6.76 -11.52
C ARG A 301 9.98 -5.30 -11.10
N PRO A 302 8.97 -4.60 -11.67
CA PRO A 302 8.59 -3.28 -11.19
C PRO A 302 8.29 -3.27 -9.69
N CYS A 303 8.48 -2.12 -9.03
CA CYS A 303 8.27 -1.97 -7.61
C CYS A 303 6.85 -2.42 -7.19
N GLY A 304 6.74 -2.87 -5.93
CA GLY A 304 5.45 -3.27 -5.33
C GLY A 304 4.56 -2.07 -4.96
N GLY A 305 3.53 -2.34 -4.15
CA GLY A 305 2.66 -1.30 -3.57
C GLY A 305 1.63 -0.69 -4.52
N GLY A 306 1.62 -1.06 -5.81
CA GLY A 306 0.67 -0.55 -6.80
C GLY A 306 0.74 0.97 -6.96
N MET A 307 1.93 1.51 -7.05
CA MET A 307 2.19 2.92 -7.26
C MET A 307 1.71 3.35 -8.65
N THR A 308 0.93 4.44 -8.72
CA THR A 308 0.40 4.92 -10.00
C THR A 308 1.42 5.76 -10.75
N ALA A 309 1.35 5.77 -12.08
CA ALA A 309 2.16 6.66 -12.92
C ALA A 309 2.04 8.12 -12.48
N GLU A 310 0.81 8.60 -12.21
CA GLU A 310 0.56 9.97 -11.73
C GLU A 310 1.36 10.31 -10.45
N PHE A 311 1.43 9.38 -9.50
CA PHE A 311 2.17 9.58 -8.26
C PHE A 311 3.68 9.66 -8.51
N LEU A 312 4.22 8.70 -9.28
CA LEU A 312 5.64 8.63 -9.59
C LEU A 312 6.10 9.80 -10.45
N ASP A 313 5.31 10.21 -11.45
CA ASP A 313 5.60 11.37 -12.30
C ASP A 313 5.63 12.69 -11.52
N LYS A 314 4.76 12.85 -10.52
CA LYS A 314 4.80 14.02 -9.62
C LYS A 314 6.10 14.11 -8.83
N ILE A 315 6.68 12.97 -8.46
CA ILE A 315 7.90 12.88 -7.65
C ILE A 315 9.13 13.02 -8.53
N ALA A 316 9.24 12.20 -9.58
CA ALA A 316 10.47 12.02 -10.35
C ALA A 316 10.41 12.57 -11.79
N GLY A 317 9.22 12.98 -12.26
CA GLY A 317 9.01 13.39 -13.67
C GLY A 317 9.01 12.20 -14.63
N HIS A 318 8.99 10.99 -14.12
CA HIS A 318 8.90 9.73 -14.85
C HIS A 318 8.39 8.63 -13.92
N HIS A 319 7.93 7.53 -14.50
CA HIS A 319 7.59 6.32 -13.76
C HIS A 319 8.31 5.10 -14.34
N GLU A 320 8.39 4.07 -13.55
CA GLU A 320 9.28 2.93 -13.82
C GLU A 320 8.92 2.18 -15.10
N THR A 321 7.60 1.90 -15.33
CA THR A 321 7.15 1.16 -16.51
C THR A 321 7.41 1.89 -17.83
N ASP A 322 7.35 3.23 -17.83
CA ASP A 322 7.76 4.07 -18.95
C ASP A 322 9.27 3.94 -19.23
N CYS A 323 10.09 4.00 -18.19
CA CYS A 323 11.54 3.80 -18.28
C CYS A 323 11.91 2.41 -18.80
N ILE A 324 11.20 1.37 -18.36
CA ILE A 324 11.42 -0.01 -18.83
C ILE A 324 11.14 -0.12 -20.33
N LEU A 325 10.00 0.39 -20.78
CA LEU A 325 9.69 0.38 -22.22
C LEU A 325 10.70 1.20 -23.05
N ASP A 326 11.20 2.30 -22.53
CA ASP A 326 12.27 3.06 -23.20
C ASP A 326 13.57 2.24 -23.32
N ALA A 327 13.94 1.48 -22.28
CA ALA A 327 15.12 0.60 -22.30
C ALA A 327 15.05 -0.46 -23.42
N TYR A 328 13.88 -1.05 -23.64
CA TYR A 328 13.69 -2.06 -24.68
C TYR A 328 13.47 -1.47 -26.08
N LEU A 329 12.66 -0.40 -26.19
CA LEU A 329 12.18 0.12 -27.47
C LEU A 329 12.98 1.29 -28.00
N LYS A 330 13.64 2.06 -27.11
CA LYS A 330 14.40 3.27 -27.44
C LYS A 330 15.75 3.29 -26.70
N PRO A 331 16.64 2.32 -26.93
CA PRO A 331 17.87 2.19 -26.16
C PRO A 331 18.75 3.45 -26.22
N ASP A 332 18.81 4.15 -27.35
CA ASP A 332 19.61 5.38 -27.46
C ASP A 332 19.07 6.50 -26.56
N HIS A 333 17.74 6.66 -26.48
CA HIS A 333 17.11 7.61 -25.57
C HIS A 333 17.36 7.24 -24.10
N PHE A 334 17.30 5.94 -23.77
CA PHE A 334 17.64 5.47 -22.45
C PHE A 334 19.11 5.79 -22.08
N LYS A 335 20.04 5.55 -23.01
CA LYS A 335 21.46 5.85 -22.83
C LYS A 335 21.75 7.35 -22.61
N GLU A 336 20.98 8.22 -23.25
CA GLU A 336 21.07 9.66 -22.97
C GLU A 336 20.66 10.01 -21.55
N LYS A 337 19.63 9.33 -21.03
CA LYS A 337 19.15 9.52 -19.63
C LYS A 337 20.15 9.03 -18.57
N LEU A 338 21.06 8.09 -18.90
CA LEU A 338 22.13 7.65 -17.97
C LEU A 338 23.06 8.78 -17.56
N LYS A 339 23.20 9.83 -18.39
CA LYS A 339 24.04 10.99 -18.11
C LYS A 339 23.42 11.97 -17.10
N GLN A 340 22.14 11.80 -16.80
CA GLN A 340 21.42 12.65 -15.85
C GLN A 340 21.69 12.19 -14.42
N LYS A 341 21.93 13.15 -13.54
CA LYS A 341 22.03 12.86 -12.10
C LYS A 341 20.66 12.46 -11.56
N TYR A 342 20.68 11.60 -10.53
CA TYR A 342 19.49 11.34 -9.74
C TYR A 342 18.94 12.66 -9.17
N GLN A 343 17.68 12.93 -9.45
CA GLN A 343 17.01 14.16 -9.01
C GLN A 343 15.52 13.92 -8.92
N LEU A 344 14.90 14.37 -7.84
CA LEU A 344 13.46 14.36 -7.64
C LEU A 344 12.90 15.78 -7.62
N TYR A 345 11.65 15.94 -8.08
CA TYR A 345 10.95 17.22 -8.16
C TYR A 345 10.04 17.49 -6.96
N ALA A 346 9.71 16.43 -6.22
CA ALA A 346 8.93 16.49 -5.00
C ALA A 346 9.34 15.36 -4.05
N TYR A 347 9.03 15.52 -2.77
CA TYR A 347 9.06 14.45 -1.80
C TYR A 347 7.84 13.56 -2.00
N GLY A 348 8.03 12.25 -1.88
CA GLY A 348 6.99 11.24 -1.98
C GLY A 348 6.95 10.39 -0.72
N ALA A 349 5.76 9.97 -0.34
CA ALA A 349 5.59 8.99 0.72
C ALA A 349 4.41 8.06 0.43
N VAL A 350 4.57 6.80 0.81
CA VAL A 350 3.50 5.82 0.90
C VAL A 350 3.29 5.54 2.37
N LYS A 351 2.13 5.90 2.92
CA LYS A 351 1.73 5.58 4.29
C LYS A 351 0.87 4.33 4.26
N PHE A 352 1.31 3.29 4.95
CA PHE A 352 0.56 2.05 5.14
C PHE A 352 -0.33 2.18 6.36
N PHE A 353 -1.62 1.87 6.24
CA PHE A 353 -2.51 1.90 7.40
C PHE A 353 -2.26 0.70 8.32
N ILE A 354 -2.07 1.00 9.60
CA ILE A 354 -1.86 0.02 10.66
C ILE A 354 -3.16 -0.19 11.41
N VAL A 355 -3.64 -1.42 11.43
CA VAL A 355 -4.79 -1.85 12.23
C VAL A 355 -4.27 -2.28 13.60
N PRO A 356 -4.50 -1.51 14.68
CA PRO A 356 -3.91 -1.81 15.99
C PRO A 356 -4.51 -3.03 16.66
N ASP A 357 -5.81 -3.28 16.43
CA ASP A 357 -6.57 -4.41 16.93
C ASP A 357 -7.55 -4.90 15.87
N GLU A 358 -8.03 -6.14 15.97
CA GLU A 358 -9.04 -6.68 15.05
C GLU A 358 -10.31 -5.83 15.04
N ILE A 359 -10.75 -5.43 13.87
CA ILE A 359 -11.84 -4.48 13.70
C ILE A 359 -12.83 -4.98 12.65
N ALA A 360 -14.12 -4.91 12.97
CA ALA A 360 -15.19 -5.12 12.00
C ALA A 360 -15.59 -3.78 11.37
N ALA A 361 -15.53 -3.68 10.04
CA ALA A 361 -15.82 -2.48 9.29
C ALA A 361 -16.69 -2.77 8.06
N ILE A 362 -17.66 -1.86 7.76
CA ILE A 362 -18.50 -1.94 6.56
C ILE A 362 -17.93 -1.12 5.42
N ALA A 363 -17.41 0.05 5.73
CA ALA A 363 -16.75 0.93 4.76
C ALA A 363 -15.63 1.71 5.45
N SER A 364 -14.65 2.19 4.70
CA SER A 364 -13.55 2.97 5.26
C SER A 364 -13.80 4.47 5.07
N PRO A 365 -13.92 5.26 6.14
CA PRO A 365 -13.99 6.72 6.07
C PRO A 365 -12.65 7.37 5.72
N MET A 366 -11.57 6.60 5.63
CA MET A 366 -10.21 7.09 5.40
C MET A 366 -10.05 7.79 4.06
N SER A 367 -10.82 7.40 3.04
CA SER A 367 -10.80 8.06 1.72
C SER A 367 -11.09 9.56 1.83
N ASN A 368 -12.06 9.96 2.64
CA ASN A 368 -12.44 11.37 2.80
C ASN A 368 -11.48 12.16 3.68
N ILE A 369 -10.90 11.53 4.69
CA ILE A 369 -9.89 12.16 5.54
C ILE A 369 -8.64 12.46 4.71
N SER A 370 -8.21 11.52 3.88
CA SER A 370 -7.02 11.67 3.03
C SER A 370 -7.17 12.75 1.95
N VAL A 371 -8.37 12.98 1.43
CA VAL A 371 -8.63 14.04 0.43
C VAL A 371 -8.35 15.45 0.96
N LYS A 372 -8.40 15.66 2.27
CA LYS A 372 -8.08 16.96 2.89
C LYS A 372 -6.59 17.21 3.08
N LEU A 373 -5.74 16.21 2.87
CA LEU A 373 -4.30 16.37 2.98
C LEU A 373 -3.74 17.12 1.76
N ARG A 374 -2.93 18.13 2.00
CA ARG A 374 -2.33 18.96 0.92
C ARG A 374 -1.42 18.18 0.00
N SER A 375 -0.82 17.11 0.48
CA SER A 375 0.07 16.22 -0.28
C SER A 375 -0.64 15.00 -0.87
N HIS A 376 -1.95 14.83 -0.64
CA HIS A 376 -2.68 13.64 -1.10
C HIS A 376 -2.66 13.51 -2.61
N VAL A 377 -2.32 12.34 -3.10
CA VAL A 377 -2.41 11.95 -4.51
C VAL A 377 -3.48 10.89 -4.69
N LYS A 378 -3.40 9.80 -3.92
CA LYS A 378 -4.33 8.67 -4.02
C LYS A 378 -4.42 7.91 -2.70
N THR A 379 -5.58 7.32 -2.45
CA THR A 379 -5.77 6.30 -1.41
C THR A 379 -6.18 5.00 -2.08
N LYS A 380 -5.56 3.91 -1.66
CA LYS A 380 -5.99 2.55 -1.97
C LYS A 380 -6.43 1.89 -0.67
N MET A 381 -7.63 1.38 -0.66
CA MET A 381 -8.14 0.56 0.43
C MET A 381 -8.32 -0.86 -0.08
N VAL A 382 -8.13 -1.83 0.79
CA VAL A 382 -8.53 -3.21 0.50
C VAL A 382 -10.04 -3.19 0.25
N ASP A 383 -10.49 -3.78 -0.87
CA ASP A 383 -11.88 -3.77 -1.31
C ASP A 383 -12.82 -4.16 -0.16
N VAL A 384 -13.50 -3.15 0.35
CA VAL A 384 -14.61 -3.31 1.26
C VAL A 384 -15.85 -3.04 0.41
N ASN A 385 -16.59 -4.09 0.08
CA ASN A 385 -17.88 -3.91 -0.54
C ASN A 385 -18.75 -3.06 0.39
N GLU A 386 -19.40 -2.04 -0.16
CA GLU A 386 -20.22 -1.08 0.61
C GLU A 386 -21.36 -1.75 1.41
N THR A 387 -21.67 -3.02 1.13
CA THR A 387 -22.78 -3.78 1.72
C THR A 387 -22.36 -4.87 2.71
N ASP A 388 -21.09 -5.28 2.71
CA ASP A 388 -20.64 -6.43 3.52
C ASP A 388 -19.71 -5.99 4.64
N MET A 389 -20.01 -6.45 5.85
CA MET A 389 -19.14 -6.24 6.99
C MET A 389 -17.86 -7.07 6.82
N LYS A 390 -16.72 -6.41 6.76
CA LYS A 390 -15.41 -7.04 6.66
C LYS A 390 -14.67 -6.91 8.00
N VAL A 391 -14.06 -8.01 8.42
CA VAL A 391 -13.17 -8.00 9.59
C VAL A 391 -11.75 -7.71 9.08
N PHE A 392 -11.15 -6.65 9.60
CA PHE A 392 -9.75 -6.35 9.38
C PHE A 392 -8.93 -6.92 10.54
N PRO A 393 -8.03 -7.88 10.29
CA PRO A 393 -7.18 -8.42 11.32
C PRO A 393 -6.18 -7.35 11.81
N LYS A 394 -5.68 -7.53 13.03
CA LYS A 394 -4.54 -6.76 13.51
C LYS A 394 -3.37 -6.88 12.53
N THR A 395 -2.77 -5.75 12.16
CA THR A 395 -1.63 -5.73 11.23
C THR A 395 -0.42 -6.43 11.87
N LYS A 396 0.09 -7.46 11.19
CA LYS A 396 1.28 -8.24 11.59
C LYS A 396 2.37 -8.26 10.52
N ASP A 397 2.01 -7.93 9.29
CA ASP A 397 2.86 -7.93 8.11
C ASP A 397 2.33 -6.91 7.08
N LEU A 398 2.92 -6.85 5.90
CA LEU A 398 2.50 -5.94 4.83
C LEU A 398 1.06 -6.22 4.37
N PHE A 399 0.65 -7.49 4.31
CA PHE A 399 -0.67 -7.89 3.81
C PHE A 399 -1.79 -7.66 4.82
N GLY A 400 -1.44 -7.50 6.10
CA GLY A 400 -2.38 -7.10 7.15
C GLY A 400 -2.71 -5.61 7.15
N SER A 401 -2.13 -4.79 6.25
CA SER A 401 -2.52 -3.41 6.06
C SER A 401 -3.87 -3.33 5.34
N CYS A 402 -4.79 -2.51 5.86
CA CYS A 402 -6.09 -2.32 5.23
C CYS A 402 -6.08 -1.32 4.07
N GLY A 403 -4.94 -0.70 3.79
CA GLY A 403 -4.78 0.22 2.67
C GLY A 403 -3.55 1.12 2.77
N THR A 404 -3.38 1.95 1.75
CA THR A 404 -2.24 2.86 1.62
C THR A 404 -2.69 4.24 1.16
N VAL A 405 -1.97 5.28 1.58
CA VAL A 405 -2.11 6.66 1.10
C VAL A 405 -0.82 7.09 0.41
N PHE A 406 -0.95 7.59 -0.80
CA PHE A 406 0.15 8.13 -1.61
C PHE A 406 0.18 9.65 -1.43
N LEU A 407 1.30 10.17 -1.00
CA LEU A 407 1.53 11.58 -0.70
C LEU A 407 2.68 12.12 -1.56
N ALA A 408 2.50 13.27 -2.21
CA ALA A 408 3.56 13.95 -2.95
C ALA A 408 3.48 15.46 -2.75
N HIS A 409 4.57 16.10 -2.34
CA HIS A 409 4.64 17.55 -2.15
C HIS A 409 6.09 18.05 -2.27
N LYS A 410 6.26 19.31 -2.71
CA LYS A 410 7.59 19.94 -2.84
C LYS A 410 8.21 20.30 -1.49
N ASP A 411 7.41 20.44 -0.47
CA ASP A 411 7.79 20.78 0.89
C ASP A 411 7.73 19.53 1.76
N TYR A 412 8.85 19.14 2.35
CA TYR A 412 8.98 17.94 3.19
C TYR A 412 8.15 18.03 4.46
N ASP A 413 8.06 19.22 5.06
CA ASP A 413 7.29 19.40 6.30
C ASP A 413 5.80 19.13 6.07
N VAL A 414 5.28 19.42 4.86
CA VAL A 414 3.89 19.07 4.50
C VAL A 414 3.71 17.56 4.46
N ILE A 415 4.67 16.81 3.92
CA ILE A 415 4.63 15.35 3.92
C ILE A 415 4.60 14.82 5.36
N GLN A 416 5.54 15.25 6.22
CA GLN A 416 5.65 14.79 7.60
C GLN A 416 4.40 15.14 8.42
N ASN A 417 3.91 16.37 8.33
CA ASN A 417 2.67 16.78 9.01
C ASN A 417 1.46 15.94 8.58
N ASN A 418 1.40 15.56 7.29
CA ASN A 418 0.31 14.72 6.79
C ASN A 418 0.47 13.26 7.24
N ILE A 419 1.68 12.72 7.32
CA ILE A 419 1.95 11.39 7.88
C ILE A 419 1.55 11.35 9.36
N ASP A 420 1.94 12.35 10.15
CA ASP A 420 1.60 12.43 11.57
C ASP A 420 0.08 12.57 11.78
N TYR A 421 -0.59 13.31 10.92
CA TYR A 421 -2.04 13.36 10.92
C TYR A 421 -2.65 11.97 10.68
N LEU A 422 -2.17 11.21 9.69
CA LEU A 422 -2.64 9.86 9.41
C LEU A 422 -2.35 8.87 10.55
N ARG A 423 -1.19 8.98 11.21
CA ARG A 423 -0.87 8.21 12.43
C ARG A 423 -1.84 8.52 13.57
N ASN A 424 -2.24 9.78 13.72
CA ASN A 424 -3.26 10.16 14.69
C ASN A 424 -4.64 9.58 14.35
N VAL A 425 -4.98 9.54 13.06
CA VAL A 425 -6.19 8.86 12.58
C VAL A 425 -6.18 7.38 12.97
N GLU A 426 -5.09 6.67 12.70
CA GLU A 426 -4.93 5.26 13.09
C GLU A 426 -5.11 5.05 14.59
N LYS A 427 -4.45 5.87 15.39
CA LYS A 427 -4.44 5.75 16.84
C LYS A 427 -5.79 6.04 17.50
N HIS A 428 -6.57 6.98 16.97
CA HIS A 428 -7.72 7.54 17.67
C HIS A 428 -9.06 7.36 16.97
N ALA A 429 -9.06 7.18 15.65
CA ALA A 429 -10.28 7.20 14.85
C ALA A 429 -10.45 5.99 13.92
N PHE A 430 -9.52 5.05 13.95
CA PHE A 430 -9.56 3.90 13.05
C PHE A 430 -10.43 2.77 13.59
N PRO A 431 -11.30 2.21 12.75
CA PRO A 431 -12.03 2.87 11.69
C PRO A 431 -13.32 3.48 12.22
N LEU A 432 -13.64 4.67 11.77
CA LEU A 432 -14.99 5.20 11.89
C LEU A 432 -15.88 4.41 10.95
N VAL A 433 -16.65 3.50 11.49
CA VAL A 433 -17.52 2.63 10.70
C VAL A 433 -18.94 2.69 11.23
N LEU A 434 -19.86 2.78 10.31
CA LEU A 434 -21.28 2.72 10.58
C LEU A 434 -21.69 1.28 10.84
N SER A 435 -22.49 1.06 11.88
CA SER A 435 -23.06 -0.24 12.20
C SER A 435 -24.49 -0.34 11.69
N GLU A 436 -24.76 -1.23 10.75
CA GLU A 436 -26.13 -1.55 10.31
C GLU A 436 -26.96 -2.30 11.38
N LYS A 437 -26.35 -2.70 12.50
CA LYS A 437 -26.96 -3.66 13.43
C LYS A 437 -27.85 -3.10 14.54
N ASN A 438 -28.07 -1.79 14.59
CA ASN A 438 -29.05 -1.25 15.53
C ASN A 438 -30.18 -0.52 14.78
N PRO A 439 -31.23 -1.22 14.35
CA PRO A 439 -32.43 -0.53 13.90
C PRO A 439 -32.99 0.27 15.09
N ILE A 440 -33.01 1.58 14.92
CA ILE A 440 -33.63 2.49 15.88
C ILE A 440 -35.09 2.11 15.99
N ASN A 441 -35.54 1.80 17.20
CA ASN A 441 -36.94 1.55 17.47
C ASN A 441 -37.71 2.85 17.20
N LYS A 442 -38.73 2.82 16.33
CA LYS A 442 -39.54 4.01 16.00
C LYS A 442 -40.17 4.70 17.22
N GLY A 443 -40.23 4.01 18.39
CA GLY A 443 -40.67 4.59 19.67
C GLY A 443 -39.68 5.56 20.31
N ASP A 444 -38.40 5.47 19.97
CA ASP A 444 -37.37 6.35 20.54
C ASP A 444 -37.30 7.71 19.81
N LEU A 445 -37.79 7.80 18.57
CA LEU A 445 -37.76 9.02 17.75
C LEU A 445 -38.60 10.19 18.35
N GLN A 446 -39.72 9.92 19.02
CA GLN A 446 -40.53 10.98 19.62
C GLN A 446 -39.89 11.54 20.90
N ASN A 447 -39.28 10.67 21.71
CA ASN A 447 -38.51 11.08 22.88
C ASN A 447 -37.29 11.88 22.48
N ASP A 448 -36.68 11.57 21.34
CA ASP A 448 -35.49 12.28 20.83
C ASP A 448 -35.84 13.69 20.33
N LEU A 449 -37.02 13.92 19.73
CA LEU A 449 -37.47 15.26 19.32
C LEU A 449 -37.70 16.18 20.51
N ASP A 450 -38.30 15.67 21.59
CA ASP A 450 -38.52 16.43 22.81
C ASP A 450 -37.19 16.73 23.54
N ASN A 451 -36.27 15.77 23.58
CA ASN A 451 -34.93 15.95 24.08
C ASN A 451 -34.13 16.95 23.22
N LEU A 452 -34.31 16.93 21.89
CA LEU A 452 -33.64 17.87 20.98
C LEU A 452 -34.12 19.30 21.21
N LYS A 453 -35.44 19.52 21.39
CA LYS A 453 -36.01 20.84 21.73
C LYS A 453 -35.50 21.37 23.07
N GLU A 454 -35.40 20.50 24.08
CA GLU A 454 -34.83 20.85 25.38
C GLU A 454 -33.34 21.18 25.29
N LEU A 455 -32.60 20.45 24.46
CA LEU A 455 -31.19 20.69 24.14
C LEU A 455 -31.01 22.07 23.48
N ILE A 456 -31.81 22.40 22.47
CA ILE A 456 -31.78 23.70 21.79
C ILE A 456 -32.08 24.81 22.80
N LYS A 457 -33.13 24.68 23.61
CA LYS A 457 -33.51 25.64 24.61
C LYS A 457 -32.47 25.87 25.68
N SER A 458 -31.80 24.80 26.14
CA SER A 458 -30.77 24.89 27.15
C SER A 458 -29.46 25.53 26.64
N ASN A 459 -29.20 25.46 25.33
CA ASN A 459 -27.99 26.00 24.70
C ASN A 459 -28.23 27.39 24.05
N SER A 460 -29.46 27.84 23.86
CA SER A 460 -29.75 29.18 23.31
C SER A 460 -29.13 30.33 24.10
N LYS A 461 -28.83 30.13 25.37
CA LYS A 461 -28.08 31.10 26.23
C LYS A 461 -26.64 31.30 25.80
N TYR A 462 -26.04 30.45 24.98
CA TYR A 462 -24.66 30.56 24.54
C TYR A 462 -24.48 31.37 23.26
N GLY A 463 -25.55 31.79 22.60
CA GLY A 463 -25.52 32.63 21.41
C GLY A 463 -26.25 32.05 20.20
N THR A 464 -25.70 32.25 19.01
CA THR A 464 -26.28 31.79 17.74
C THR A 464 -26.07 30.29 17.55
N GLY A 465 -27.18 29.58 17.37
CA GLY A 465 -27.19 28.13 17.13
C GLY A 465 -27.53 27.75 15.70
N LEU A 466 -27.06 26.61 15.28
CA LEU A 466 -27.42 25.94 14.04
C LEU A 466 -27.87 24.52 14.36
N LEU A 467 -29.02 24.12 13.84
CA LEU A 467 -29.46 22.73 13.80
C LEU A 467 -29.16 22.16 12.41
N VAL A 468 -28.38 21.10 12.34
CA VAL A 468 -28.19 20.31 11.14
C VAL A 468 -28.98 19.02 11.31
N SER A 469 -30.05 18.87 10.57
CA SER A 469 -30.95 17.74 10.68
C SER A 469 -31.64 17.47 9.34
N ASP A 470 -31.88 16.21 9.05
CA ASP A 470 -32.67 15.73 7.91
C ASP A 470 -34.18 15.98 8.09
N LYS A 471 -34.63 16.24 9.32
CA LYS A 471 -36.01 16.55 9.64
C LYS A 471 -36.18 17.99 10.10
N PHE A 472 -37.19 18.65 9.54
CA PHE A 472 -37.58 19.97 10.02
C PHE A 472 -38.17 19.87 11.43
N VAL A 473 -37.64 20.67 12.36
CA VAL A 473 -38.09 20.76 13.76
C VAL A 473 -38.83 22.08 13.94
N ASP A 474 -40.17 22.03 13.97
CA ASP A 474 -40.98 23.22 14.14
C ASP A 474 -40.80 23.86 15.52
N GLY A 475 -40.71 25.18 15.54
CA GLY A 475 -40.63 25.97 16.77
C GLY A 475 -39.27 25.88 17.51
N CYS A 476 -38.20 25.46 16.87
CA CYS A 476 -36.89 25.34 17.50
C CYS A 476 -36.19 26.68 17.78
N GLY A 477 -36.56 27.76 17.10
CA GLY A 477 -36.06 29.12 17.35
C GLY A 477 -34.60 29.35 16.94
N ILE A 478 -33.98 28.45 16.20
CA ILE A 478 -32.63 28.57 15.64
C ILE A 478 -32.67 28.26 14.15
N LEU A 479 -31.61 28.67 13.43
CA LEU A 479 -31.45 28.32 12.03
C LEU A 479 -31.35 26.79 11.89
N GLN A 480 -32.05 26.23 10.92
CA GLN A 480 -32.00 24.83 10.59
C GLN A 480 -31.56 24.68 9.14
N LEU A 481 -30.66 23.78 8.90
CA LEU A 481 -30.18 23.39 7.57
C LEU A 481 -30.33 21.88 7.40
N HIS A 482 -30.69 21.48 6.19
CA HIS A 482 -30.54 20.10 5.79
C HIS A 482 -29.01 19.76 5.69
N PRO A 483 -28.61 18.53 5.98
CA PRO A 483 -27.18 18.16 5.92
C PRO A 483 -26.51 18.47 4.59
N ASP A 484 -27.23 18.40 3.47
CA ASP A 484 -26.70 18.73 2.13
C ASP A 484 -26.50 20.23 1.91
N GLU A 485 -27.16 21.06 2.70
CA GLU A 485 -27.09 22.53 2.59
C GLU A 485 -25.92 23.11 3.39
N ILE A 486 -25.30 22.30 4.27
CA ILE A 486 -24.18 22.77 5.07
C ILE A 486 -22.93 22.85 4.20
N SER A 487 -22.44 24.06 3.99
CA SER A 487 -21.21 24.34 3.26
C SER A 487 -20.18 25.03 4.16
N PRO A 488 -18.88 25.00 3.83
CA PRO A 488 -17.85 25.70 4.58
C PRO A 488 -18.02 27.22 4.64
N VAL A 489 -18.97 27.79 3.91
CA VAL A 489 -19.15 29.24 3.75
C VAL A 489 -20.09 29.84 4.80
N VAL A 490 -20.82 29.01 5.55
CA VAL A 490 -21.74 29.46 6.60
C VAL A 490 -21.01 29.46 7.94
N SER A 491 -20.07 30.36 8.15
CA SER A 491 -19.27 30.40 9.40
C SER A 491 -19.88 31.26 10.48
N GLY A 492 -19.65 30.92 11.75
CA GLY A 492 -19.83 31.79 12.88
C GLY A 492 -20.91 31.41 13.87
N PHE A 493 -21.22 30.13 14.05
CA PHE A 493 -22.15 29.67 15.07
C PHE A 493 -21.44 29.46 16.43
N ASP A 494 -22.09 29.84 17.49
CA ASP A 494 -21.62 29.61 18.85
C ASP A 494 -21.83 28.16 19.28
N TYR A 495 -22.90 27.52 18.74
CA TYR A 495 -23.08 26.08 18.86
C TYR A 495 -23.76 25.47 17.61
N ILE A 496 -23.46 24.23 17.35
CA ILE A 496 -24.10 23.42 16.29
C ILE A 496 -24.63 22.15 16.92
N ILE A 497 -25.90 21.84 16.67
CA ILE A 497 -26.52 20.57 17.04
C ILE A 497 -26.59 19.72 15.78
N LEU A 498 -25.96 18.56 15.79
CA LEU A 498 -25.95 17.63 14.67
C LEU A 498 -26.85 16.44 14.98
N ASN A 499 -28.04 16.44 14.37
CA ASN A 499 -29.03 15.37 14.50
C ASN A 499 -29.05 14.52 13.21
N LEU A 500 -28.53 13.31 13.27
CA LEU A 500 -28.32 12.42 12.13
C LEU A 500 -29.34 11.26 12.05
N ASN A 501 -30.45 11.32 12.76
CA ASN A 501 -31.36 10.19 13.01
C ASN A 501 -31.87 9.45 11.78
N ASP A 502 -32.09 10.14 10.67
CA ASP A 502 -32.61 9.52 9.44
C ASP A 502 -31.64 9.61 8.25
N ILE A 503 -30.58 10.41 8.35
CA ILE A 503 -29.58 10.61 7.28
C ILE A 503 -28.91 9.31 6.87
N MET A 504 -28.80 8.38 7.79
CA MET A 504 -28.01 7.16 7.66
C MET A 504 -28.54 6.16 6.64
N PHE A 505 -29.81 6.24 6.28
CA PHE A 505 -30.41 5.34 5.30
C PHE A 505 -30.29 5.86 3.86
N GLU A 506 -29.96 7.14 3.68
CA GLU A 506 -29.91 7.81 2.38
C GLU A 506 -28.48 8.26 1.97
N TYR A 507 -27.56 8.39 2.93
CA TYR A 507 -26.24 8.95 2.68
C TYR A 507 -25.14 7.89 2.75
N LYS A 508 -24.19 8.01 1.85
CA LYS A 508 -22.94 7.26 1.95
C LYS A 508 -22.11 7.77 3.14
N ILE A 509 -21.29 6.91 3.68
CA ILE A 509 -20.42 7.24 4.83
C ILE A 509 -19.57 8.49 4.57
N ASP A 510 -19.12 8.67 3.33
CA ASP A 510 -18.34 9.79 2.87
C ASP A 510 -19.09 11.12 3.03
N ASP A 511 -20.39 11.11 2.80
CA ASP A 511 -21.25 12.28 2.96
C ASP A 511 -21.39 12.66 4.43
N ILE A 512 -21.49 11.67 5.32
CA ILE A 512 -21.61 11.90 6.76
C ILE A 512 -20.33 12.48 7.36
N VAL A 513 -19.19 11.95 6.98
CA VAL A 513 -17.89 12.51 7.39
C VAL A 513 -17.74 13.94 6.89
N LYS A 514 -18.17 14.22 5.65
CA LYS A 514 -18.18 15.56 5.07
C LYS A 514 -19.10 16.51 5.84
N ILE A 515 -20.29 16.06 6.23
CA ILE A 515 -21.23 16.84 7.04
C ILE A 515 -20.61 17.18 8.40
N LEU A 516 -20.01 16.20 9.09
CA LEU A 516 -19.31 16.42 10.36
C LEU A 516 -18.20 17.45 10.24
N LEU A 517 -17.39 17.35 9.19
CA LEU A 517 -16.30 18.29 8.92
C LEU A 517 -16.84 19.70 8.61
N ASN A 518 -17.91 19.81 7.84
CA ASN A 518 -18.55 21.09 7.56
C ASN A 518 -19.15 21.71 8.82
N CYS A 519 -19.76 20.93 9.71
CA CYS A 519 -20.20 21.42 11.04
C CYS A 519 -19.02 21.97 11.82
N PHE A 520 -17.89 21.25 11.80
CA PHE A 520 -16.68 21.66 12.50
C PHE A 520 -16.12 22.98 11.98
N GLU A 521 -16.08 23.18 10.66
CA GLU A 521 -15.59 24.41 10.05
C GLU A 521 -16.47 25.61 10.39
N ASN A 522 -17.77 25.40 10.56
CA ASN A 522 -18.75 26.44 10.79
C ASN A 522 -18.92 26.87 12.27
N VAL A 523 -18.43 26.08 13.22
CA VAL A 523 -18.44 26.46 14.62
C VAL A 523 -17.28 27.43 14.92
N LYS A 524 -17.55 28.48 15.72
CA LYS A 524 -16.53 29.45 16.15
C LYS A 524 -15.49 28.81 17.07
N THR A 525 -14.31 29.41 17.13
CA THR A 525 -13.34 29.11 18.19
C THR A 525 -14.00 29.38 19.56
N GLY A 526 -13.93 28.41 20.45
CA GLY A 526 -14.66 28.43 21.74
C GLY A 526 -16.12 28.01 21.68
N GLY A 527 -16.68 27.79 20.47
CA GLY A 527 -18.02 27.26 20.31
C GLY A 527 -18.08 25.74 20.44
N VAL A 528 -19.28 25.18 20.47
CA VAL A 528 -19.49 23.74 20.74
C VAL A 528 -20.30 23.04 19.65
N ILE A 529 -19.95 21.78 19.41
CA ILE A 529 -20.74 20.84 18.61
C ILE A 529 -21.41 19.86 19.56
N ILE A 530 -22.69 19.65 19.40
CA ILE A 530 -23.53 18.82 20.26
C ILE A 530 -24.09 17.67 19.41
N ILE A 531 -23.82 16.44 19.80
CA ILE A 531 -24.24 15.23 19.08
C ILE A 531 -25.11 14.39 20.01
N PRO A 532 -26.43 14.29 19.76
CA PRO A 532 -27.35 13.48 20.54
C PRO A 532 -27.03 11.98 20.49
N LYS A 533 -27.53 11.22 21.46
CA LYS A 533 -27.33 9.77 21.58
C LYS A 533 -27.81 9.01 20.33
N SER A 534 -28.97 9.36 19.83
CA SER A 534 -29.52 8.82 18.61
C SER A 534 -28.55 8.90 17.43
N SER A 535 -27.85 10.02 17.31
CA SER A 535 -26.88 10.23 16.23
C SER A 535 -25.59 9.43 16.41
N TYR A 536 -25.02 9.36 17.61
CA TYR A 536 -23.75 8.63 17.79
C TYR A 536 -23.92 7.10 17.92
N GLN A 537 -25.11 6.61 18.26
CA GLN A 537 -25.40 5.17 18.26
C GLN A 537 -25.30 4.54 16.87
N LEU A 538 -25.39 5.35 15.82
CA LEU A 538 -25.27 4.92 14.44
C LEU A 538 -23.83 4.62 14.01
N PHE A 539 -22.85 5.08 14.79
CA PHE A 539 -21.45 4.82 14.51
C PHE A 539 -20.99 3.49 15.12
N ASN A 540 -20.15 2.76 14.40
CA ASN A 540 -19.50 1.58 14.97
C ASN A 540 -18.60 2.01 16.14
N GLY A 541 -18.70 1.29 17.26
CA GLY A 541 -18.12 1.74 18.51
C GLY A 541 -18.95 2.84 19.21
N GLY A 542 -20.07 3.26 18.63
CA GLY A 542 -21.01 4.20 19.22
C GLY A 542 -20.33 5.48 19.70
N ARG A 543 -20.55 5.81 20.98
CA ARG A 543 -19.95 6.98 21.62
C ARG A 543 -18.43 7.07 21.45
N ARG A 544 -17.69 5.96 21.58
CA ARG A 544 -16.23 5.95 21.47
C ARG A 544 -15.74 6.31 20.06
N GLY A 545 -16.44 5.87 19.02
CA GLY A 545 -16.10 6.22 17.63
C GLY A 545 -16.21 7.71 17.36
N VAL A 546 -17.31 8.33 17.82
CA VAL A 546 -17.51 9.79 17.68
C VAL A 546 -16.52 10.58 18.53
N GLU A 547 -16.23 10.14 19.77
CA GLU A 547 -15.24 10.78 20.63
C GLU A 547 -13.83 10.71 20.01
N ALA A 548 -13.50 9.65 19.29
CA ALA A 548 -12.25 9.52 18.56
C ALA A 548 -12.16 10.53 17.41
N LEU A 549 -13.24 10.69 16.63
CA LEU A 549 -13.32 11.71 15.59
C LEU A 549 -13.17 13.13 16.14
N ILE A 550 -13.81 13.42 17.26
CA ILE A 550 -13.74 14.72 17.93
C ILE A 550 -12.29 15.04 18.35
N LYS A 551 -11.59 14.05 18.89
CA LYS A 551 -10.16 14.21 19.24
C LYS A 551 -9.28 14.41 18.01
N LEU A 552 -9.58 13.71 16.93
CA LEU A 552 -8.85 13.87 15.66
C LEU A 552 -8.99 15.29 15.10
N LEU A 553 -10.16 15.91 15.28
CA LEU A 553 -10.42 17.28 14.85
C LEU A 553 -9.89 18.34 15.83
N ASP A 554 -9.08 17.95 16.81
CA ASP A 554 -8.52 18.80 17.89
C ASP A 554 -9.60 19.52 18.71
N LEU A 555 -10.76 18.87 18.84
CA LEU A 555 -11.84 19.33 19.68
C LEU A 555 -11.71 18.77 21.10
N LYS A 556 -12.07 19.57 22.08
CA LYS A 556 -12.15 19.14 23.46
C LYS A 556 -13.52 18.56 23.77
N ILE A 557 -13.56 17.35 24.32
CA ILE A 557 -14.81 16.75 24.80
C ILE A 557 -15.15 17.39 26.13
N GLU A 558 -16.31 18.05 26.19
CA GLU A 558 -16.85 18.65 27.40
C GLU A 558 -17.79 17.66 28.09
N LEU A 559 -17.91 17.79 29.41
CA LEU A 559 -18.94 17.04 30.15
C LEU A 559 -20.30 17.68 29.85
N PRO A 560 -21.29 16.88 29.40
CA PRO A 560 -22.63 17.41 29.17
C PRO A 560 -23.24 17.96 30.46
N PRO A 561 -24.09 18.98 30.37
CA PRO A 561 -24.86 19.45 31.52
C PRO A 561 -25.63 18.31 32.21
N TYR A 562 -25.74 18.35 33.53
CA TYR A 562 -26.28 17.26 34.38
C TYR A 562 -27.64 16.72 33.98
N HIS A 563 -28.44 17.51 33.23
CA HIS A 563 -29.79 17.18 32.80
C HIS A 563 -29.86 16.58 31.37
N ILE A 564 -28.72 16.54 30.65
CA ILE A 564 -28.68 15.98 29.30
C ILE A 564 -27.78 14.74 29.34
N LYS A 565 -28.34 13.62 29.75
CA LYS A 565 -27.66 12.33 29.72
C LYS A 565 -27.51 11.86 28.28
N ASP A 566 -26.39 11.20 28.00
CA ASP A 566 -26.15 10.51 26.72
C ASP A 566 -25.94 11.45 25.50
N THR A 567 -25.38 12.61 25.69
CA THR A 567 -24.97 13.52 24.62
C THR A 567 -23.46 13.68 24.59
N ILE A 568 -22.87 13.85 23.41
CA ILE A 568 -21.48 14.24 23.24
C ILE A 568 -21.46 15.75 22.99
N VAL A 569 -20.67 16.46 23.76
CA VAL A 569 -20.41 17.90 23.58
C VAL A 569 -18.92 18.07 23.31
N ALA A 570 -18.60 18.69 22.20
CA ALA A 570 -17.23 18.95 21.79
C ALA A 570 -17.03 20.45 21.55
N SER A 571 -15.98 21.04 22.13
CA SER A 571 -15.63 22.44 21.93
C SER A 571 -14.45 22.57 20.96
N LYS A 572 -14.54 23.56 20.07
CA LYS A 572 -13.47 23.95 19.18
C LYS A 572 -12.49 24.84 19.96
N ARG A 573 -11.22 24.47 19.98
CA ARG A 573 -10.13 25.23 20.60
C ARG A 573 -9.76 26.47 19.83
#